data_3bff7472b653f2c82cc2e50f4b988835
#
_entry.id   3bff7472b653f2c82cc2e50f4b988835
#
_cell.length_a   1.000
_cell.length_b   1.000
_cell.length_c   1.000
_cell.angle_alpha   90.00
_cell.angle_beta   90.00
_cell.angle_gamma   90.00
#
_symmetry.space_group_name_H-M   'P 1'
#
loop_
_entity.id
_entity.type
_entity.pdbx_description
1 polymer ?
#
loop_
_entity_poly.entity_id
_entity_poly.type
_entity_poly.pdbx_seq_one_letter_code
_entity_poly.pdbx_strand_id
1 'polypeptide(L)'
;MNDVLIDSPGTRIAARDHGGNGPAVVLLHGAGGNLLAWHNFAPLLTAEHRVISVDLRGHGHSGDGPWTWDDVLDDLEALAGHFGLSRPAVVGHSLGGMIAALWALRHPDCPAAISLDGHRAALTHPENYAGLPDEQLHAQLERLRAVFDAQASAAGQPMSAEQAAAVLEQQRAFAAQAGIDVEHWIEQTRRGWQVHDDRTLARPGPELLESLRNSPEFLDALPVFAELGSPFLLVLATRLTGFPPEFTDLMRALQEGLRRDLARLTAQRPGVEVQEVDASHGMVFEAPDEIAEIVLTFLRDHR
;
A
#
# COMPACT_ATOMS: atom_id res chain seq x y z
N MET A 1 -5.59 -19.49 -11.07
CA MET A 1 -6.67 -18.45 -11.07
C MET A 1 -6.38 -17.48 -12.18
N ASN A 2 -7.40 -17.03 -12.94
CA ASN A 2 -7.21 -16.07 -14.02
C ASN A 2 -7.61 -14.68 -13.54
N ASP A 3 -6.86 -13.67 -13.98
CA ASP A 3 -7.22 -12.28 -13.75
C ASP A 3 -8.33 -11.86 -14.70
N VAL A 4 -9.19 -10.95 -14.27
CA VAL A 4 -10.21 -10.31 -15.11
C VAL A 4 -9.85 -8.84 -15.28
N LEU A 5 -10.16 -8.30 -16.47
CA LEU A 5 -10.04 -6.85 -16.74
C LEU A 5 -11.43 -6.24 -16.63
N ILE A 6 -11.56 -5.22 -15.83
CA ILE A 6 -12.81 -4.52 -15.51
C ILE A 6 -12.72 -3.11 -16.11
N ASP A 7 -13.72 -2.73 -16.89
CA ASP A 7 -13.81 -1.35 -17.40
C ASP A 7 -14.10 -0.39 -16.24
N SER A 8 -13.32 0.67 -16.16
CA SER A 8 -13.43 1.74 -15.17
C SER A 8 -13.31 3.10 -15.87
N PRO A 9 -13.79 4.20 -15.27
CA PRO A 9 -13.66 5.52 -15.89
C PRO A 9 -12.21 5.86 -16.26
N GLY A 10 -11.97 6.03 -17.57
CA GLY A 10 -10.67 6.40 -18.12
C GLY A 10 -9.60 5.31 -18.17
N THR A 11 -9.90 4.07 -17.70
CA THR A 11 -8.92 2.96 -17.71
C THR A 11 -9.61 1.60 -17.61
N ARG A 12 -8.83 0.54 -17.51
CA ARG A 12 -9.27 -0.81 -17.12
C ARG A 12 -8.42 -1.29 -15.96
N ILE A 13 -9.02 -1.93 -14.99
CA ILE A 13 -8.31 -2.48 -13.82
C ILE A 13 -8.29 -4.00 -13.87
N ALA A 14 -7.17 -4.59 -13.51
CA ALA A 14 -7.00 -6.03 -13.40
C ALA A 14 -7.31 -6.47 -11.97
N ALA A 15 -8.15 -7.50 -11.83
CA ALA A 15 -8.53 -8.04 -10.53
C ALA A 15 -8.49 -9.56 -10.53
N ARG A 16 -8.30 -10.14 -9.34
CA ARG A 16 -8.31 -11.58 -9.12
C ARG A 16 -9.29 -11.93 -8.00
N ASP A 17 -10.24 -12.80 -8.31
CA ASP A 17 -11.12 -13.43 -7.31
C ASP A 17 -10.42 -14.69 -6.78
N HIS A 18 -10.05 -14.67 -5.50
CA HIS A 18 -9.43 -15.81 -4.80
C HIS A 18 -10.47 -16.82 -4.31
N GLY A 19 -11.77 -16.52 -4.50
CA GLY A 19 -12.86 -17.35 -4.00
C GLY A 19 -13.16 -17.09 -2.53
N GLY A 20 -13.69 -18.13 -1.89
CA GLY A 20 -14.23 -18.04 -0.52
C GLY A 20 -15.73 -17.75 -0.51
N ASN A 21 -16.34 -17.98 0.65
CA ASN A 21 -17.77 -17.77 0.89
C ASN A 21 -17.95 -16.90 2.14
N GLY A 22 -18.69 -15.83 2.02
CA GLY A 22 -18.96 -14.91 3.14
C GLY A 22 -18.90 -13.45 2.71
N PRO A 23 -18.83 -12.52 3.66
CA PRO A 23 -18.67 -11.10 3.36
C PRO A 23 -17.41 -10.85 2.52
N ALA A 24 -17.54 -9.91 1.57
CA ALA A 24 -16.43 -9.64 0.66
C ALA A 24 -15.32 -8.80 1.31
N VAL A 25 -14.07 -9.11 0.97
CA VAL A 25 -12.89 -8.34 1.32
C VAL A 25 -12.12 -8.00 0.04
N VAL A 26 -11.82 -6.72 -0.16
CA VAL A 26 -10.99 -6.21 -1.25
C VAL A 26 -9.59 -5.90 -0.72
N LEU A 27 -8.57 -6.42 -1.40
CA LEU A 27 -7.16 -6.27 -1.03
C LEU A 27 -6.46 -5.28 -1.97
N LEU A 28 -5.85 -4.23 -1.41
CA LEU A 28 -5.18 -3.14 -2.11
C LEU A 28 -3.69 -3.11 -1.78
N HIS A 29 -2.83 -3.26 -2.79
CA HIS A 29 -1.37 -3.24 -2.63
C HIS A 29 -0.79 -1.83 -2.43
N GLY A 30 0.47 -1.74 -2.01
CA GLY A 30 1.23 -0.50 -1.86
C GLY A 30 1.73 0.07 -3.19
N ALA A 31 2.24 1.30 -3.17
CA ALA A 31 2.85 1.94 -4.33
C ALA A 31 3.98 1.07 -4.91
N GLY A 32 3.99 0.91 -6.23
CA GLY A 32 4.94 0.03 -6.92
C GLY A 32 4.67 -1.47 -6.78
N GLY A 33 3.66 -1.88 -5.99
CA GLY A 33 3.21 -3.26 -5.88
C GLY A 33 2.24 -3.66 -6.99
N ASN A 34 1.61 -4.84 -6.80
CA ASN A 34 0.54 -5.35 -7.62
C ASN A 34 -0.22 -6.45 -6.86
N LEU A 35 -1.28 -6.99 -7.45
CA LEU A 35 -2.16 -7.97 -6.79
C LEU A 35 -1.44 -9.27 -6.35
N LEU A 36 -0.26 -9.58 -6.90
CA LEU A 36 0.53 -10.74 -6.48
C LEU A 36 1.13 -10.57 -5.08
N ALA A 37 1.20 -9.36 -4.55
CA ALA A 37 1.61 -9.13 -3.16
C ALA A 37 0.74 -9.90 -2.15
N TRP A 38 -0.47 -10.27 -2.54
CA TRP A 38 -1.45 -10.95 -1.71
C TRP A 38 -1.45 -12.49 -1.85
N HIS A 39 -0.47 -13.06 -2.59
CA HIS A 39 -0.43 -14.49 -2.91
C HIS A 39 -0.50 -15.39 -1.67
N ASN A 40 0.33 -15.13 -0.68
CA ASN A 40 0.36 -15.90 0.57
C ASN A 40 -0.69 -15.45 1.58
N PHE A 41 -1.19 -14.23 1.48
CA PHE A 41 -2.12 -13.63 2.42
C PHE A 41 -3.59 -13.92 2.08
N ALA A 42 -3.99 -13.74 0.81
CA ALA A 42 -5.38 -13.88 0.40
C ALA A 42 -5.99 -15.25 0.73
N PRO A 43 -5.29 -16.40 0.53
CA PRO A 43 -5.82 -17.70 0.87
C PRO A 43 -6.19 -17.88 2.34
N LEU A 44 -5.49 -17.17 3.26
CA LEU A 44 -5.74 -17.24 4.70
C LEU A 44 -7.12 -16.65 5.08
N LEU A 45 -7.66 -15.76 4.26
CA LEU A 45 -8.96 -15.14 4.51
C LEU A 45 -10.13 -15.90 3.87
N THR A 46 -9.88 -16.79 2.88
CA THR A 46 -10.93 -17.41 2.05
C THR A 46 -11.84 -18.38 2.80
N ALA A 47 -11.44 -18.87 3.98
CA ALA A 47 -12.29 -19.72 4.82
C ALA A 47 -13.54 -18.99 5.34
N GLU A 48 -13.46 -17.65 5.51
CA GLU A 48 -14.52 -16.84 6.11
C GLU A 48 -15.04 -15.72 5.20
N HIS A 49 -14.27 -15.38 4.16
CA HIS A 49 -14.54 -14.23 3.29
C HIS A 49 -14.39 -14.59 1.81
N ARG A 50 -15.16 -13.91 0.96
CA ARG A 50 -14.85 -13.85 -0.47
C ARG A 50 -13.77 -12.79 -0.66
N VAL A 51 -12.62 -13.18 -1.20
CA VAL A 51 -11.42 -12.32 -1.25
C VAL A 51 -11.11 -11.94 -2.70
N ILE A 52 -10.96 -10.63 -2.94
CA ILE A 52 -10.63 -10.08 -4.25
C ILE A 52 -9.42 -9.16 -4.11
N SER A 53 -8.39 -9.37 -4.91
CA SER A 53 -7.26 -8.44 -5.03
C SER A 53 -7.28 -7.72 -6.35
N VAL A 54 -6.72 -6.51 -6.40
CA VAL A 54 -6.73 -5.65 -7.59
C VAL A 54 -5.33 -5.09 -7.84
N ASP A 55 -4.96 -4.92 -9.10
CA ASP A 55 -3.89 -4.00 -9.50
C ASP A 55 -4.48 -2.59 -9.53
N LEU A 56 -3.97 -1.68 -8.73
CA LEU A 56 -4.36 -0.28 -8.78
C LEU A 56 -4.06 0.32 -10.17
N ARG A 57 -4.83 1.34 -10.60
CA ARG A 57 -4.51 2.04 -11.87
C ARG A 57 -3.04 2.45 -11.92
N GLY A 58 -2.43 2.37 -13.08
CA GLY A 58 -1.00 2.62 -13.26
C GLY A 58 -0.08 1.51 -12.75
N HIS A 59 -0.59 0.41 -12.19
CA HIS A 59 0.20 -0.69 -11.63
C HIS A 59 -0.15 -2.04 -12.30
N GLY A 60 0.75 -3.00 -12.16
CA GLY A 60 0.54 -4.38 -12.60
C GLY A 60 0.03 -4.46 -14.03
N HIS A 61 -1.06 -5.19 -14.25
CA HIS A 61 -1.73 -5.32 -15.54
C HIS A 61 -2.93 -4.36 -15.73
N SER A 62 -3.19 -3.48 -14.75
CA SER A 62 -4.16 -2.41 -14.93
C SER A 62 -3.68 -1.38 -15.95
N GLY A 63 -4.61 -0.71 -16.58
CA GLY A 63 -4.30 0.37 -17.53
C GLY A 63 -3.76 1.62 -16.82
N ASP A 64 -3.15 2.49 -17.63
CA ASP A 64 -2.78 3.83 -17.21
C ASP A 64 -3.98 4.78 -17.30
N GLY A 65 -3.90 5.92 -16.66
CA GLY A 65 -4.93 6.95 -16.64
C GLY A 65 -4.57 8.07 -15.67
N PRO A 66 -5.35 9.14 -15.63
CA PRO A 66 -5.19 10.16 -14.60
C PRO A 66 -5.20 9.54 -13.22
N TRP A 67 -4.40 10.07 -12.31
CA TRP A 67 -4.36 9.63 -10.93
C TRP A 67 -4.89 10.74 -10.02
N THR A 68 -6.08 10.51 -9.49
CA THR A 68 -6.62 11.24 -8.35
C THR A 68 -7.20 10.23 -7.37
N TRP A 69 -7.43 10.62 -6.12
CA TRP A 69 -8.09 9.74 -5.16
C TRP A 69 -9.50 9.36 -5.62
N ASP A 70 -10.23 10.30 -6.21
CA ASP A 70 -11.57 10.01 -6.76
C ASP A 70 -11.52 8.98 -7.89
N ASP A 71 -10.58 9.10 -8.81
CA ASP A 71 -10.40 8.12 -9.88
C ASP A 71 -10.13 6.71 -9.32
N VAL A 72 -9.30 6.59 -8.27
CA VAL A 72 -8.98 5.30 -7.63
C VAL A 72 -10.21 4.73 -6.90
N LEU A 73 -10.97 5.57 -6.24
CA LEU A 73 -12.21 5.15 -5.56
C LEU A 73 -13.29 4.74 -6.58
N ASP A 74 -13.37 5.39 -7.73
CA ASP A 74 -14.25 5.01 -8.84
C ASP A 74 -13.84 3.65 -9.45
N ASP A 75 -12.55 3.32 -9.47
CA ASP A 75 -12.08 1.96 -9.81
C ASP A 75 -12.61 0.91 -8.85
N LEU A 76 -12.61 1.20 -7.55
CA LEU A 76 -13.16 0.27 -6.55
C LEU A 76 -14.68 0.14 -6.66
N GLU A 77 -15.39 1.21 -7.03
CA GLU A 77 -16.82 1.15 -7.37
C GLU A 77 -17.08 0.24 -8.58
N ALA A 78 -16.29 0.40 -9.65
CA ALA A 78 -16.39 -0.44 -10.84
C ALA A 78 -16.09 -1.91 -10.50
N LEU A 79 -15.08 -2.17 -9.66
CA LEU A 79 -14.76 -3.51 -9.15
C LEU A 79 -15.92 -4.08 -8.33
N ALA A 80 -16.46 -3.31 -7.38
CA ALA A 80 -17.57 -3.73 -6.55
C ALA A 80 -18.80 -4.05 -7.41
N GLY A 81 -19.12 -3.21 -8.40
CA GLY A 81 -20.19 -3.44 -9.36
C GLY A 81 -19.99 -4.70 -10.19
N HIS A 82 -18.79 -4.94 -10.71
CA HIS A 82 -18.46 -6.13 -11.52
C HIS A 82 -18.65 -7.44 -10.75
N PHE A 83 -18.21 -7.49 -9.50
CA PHE A 83 -18.31 -8.70 -8.66
C PHE A 83 -19.61 -8.80 -7.87
N GLY A 84 -20.48 -7.80 -7.97
CA GLY A 84 -21.76 -7.73 -7.22
C GLY A 84 -21.54 -7.59 -5.71
N LEU A 85 -20.54 -6.82 -5.28
CA LEU A 85 -20.24 -6.58 -3.87
C LEU A 85 -21.04 -5.39 -3.37
N SER A 86 -21.91 -5.62 -2.40
CA SER A 86 -22.78 -4.54 -1.89
C SER A 86 -22.06 -3.64 -0.87
N ARG A 87 -21.23 -4.19 -0.01
CA ARG A 87 -20.47 -3.51 1.04
C ARG A 87 -19.21 -4.30 1.37
N PRO A 88 -18.17 -4.24 0.53
CA PRO A 88 -16.94 -4.95 0.83
C PRO A 88 -16.18 -4.26 1.97
N ALA A 89 -15.60 -5.03 2.88
CA ALA A 89 -14.51 -4.55 3.70
C ALA A 89 -13.27 -4.33 2.81
N VAL A 90 -12.42 -3.39 3.18
CA VAL A 90 -11.23 -3.07 2.40
C VAL A 90 -9.99 -3.17 3.29
N VAL A 91 -9.02 -3.97 2.85
CA VAL A 91 -7.73 -4.14 3.50
C VAL A 91 -6.65 -3.66 2.54
N GLY A 92 -5.84 -2.71 2.96
CA GLY A 92 -4.79 -2.15 2.11
C GLY A 92 -3.44 -2.09 2.79
N HIS A 93 -2.38 -2.32 2.02
CA HIS A 93 -1.01 -2.17 2.48
C HIS A 93 -0.44 -0.83 1.99
N SER A 94 0.22 -0.06 2.87
CA SER A 94 0.89 1.19 2.50
C SER A 94 -0.09 2.16 1.80
N LEU A 95 0.16 2.55 0.53
CA LEU A 95 -0.77 3.33 -0.30
C LEU A 95 -2.19 2.72 -0.29
N GLY A 96 -2.30 1.39 -0.42
CA GLY A 96 -3.59 0.71 -0.36
C GLY A 96 -4.32 0.92 0.97
N GLY A 97 -3.59 1.07 2.08
CA GLY A 97 -4.14 1.38 3.40
C GLY A 97 -4.72 2.80 3.48
N MET A 98 -4.09 3.76 2.83
CA MET A 98 -4.63 5.12 2.70
C MET A 98 -5.89 5.12 1.83
N ILE A 99 -5.89 4.35 0.73
CA ILE A 99 -7.08 4.17 -0.12
C ILE A 99 -8.21 3.50 0.67
N ALA A 100 -7.92 2.50 1.52
CA ALA A 100 -8.93 1.85 2.36
C ALA A 100 -9.61 2.85 3.31
N ALA A 101 -8.86 3.78 3.89
CA ALA A 101 -9.41 4.85 4.71
C ALA A 101 -10.29 5.82 3.89
N LEU A 102 -9.84 6.22 2.70
CA LEU A 102 -10.62 7.09 1.81
C LEU A 102 -11.89 6.39 1.30
N TRP A 103 -11.83 5.08 1.05
CA TRP A 103 -13.01 4.26 0.75
C TRP A 103 -14.03 4.30 1.89
N ALA A 104 -13.58 4.07 3.13
CA ALA A 104 -14.43 4.13 4.31
C ALA A 104 -15.02 5.54 4.57
N LEU A 105 -14.28 6.60 4.21
CA LEU A 105 -14.79 7.97 4.26
C LEU A 105 -15.89 8.21 3.23
N ARG A 106 -15.73 7.71 2.00
CA ARG A 106 -16.74 7.79 0.92
C ARG A 106 -17.98 6.90 1.22
N HIS A 107 -17.76 5.76 1.90
CA HIS A 107 -18.76 4.76 2.24
C HIS A 107 -18.88 4.58 3.77
N PRO A 108 -19.62 5.44 4.49
CA PRO A 108 -19.75 5.35 5.94
C PRO A 108 -20.40 4.06 6.46
N ASP A 109 -21.03 3.29 5.57
CA ASP A 109 -21.60 1.96 5.82
C ASP A 109 -20.64 0.81 5.48
N CYS A 110 -19.39 1.11 5.14
CA CYS A 110 -18.32 0.12 5.00
C CYS A 110 -18.17 -0.67 6.31
N PRO A 111 -18.27 -2.00 6.29
CA PRO A 111 -18.25 -2.79 7.53
C PRO A 111 -16.93 -2.67 8.29
N ALA A 112 -15.82 -2.60 7.57
CA ALA A 112 -14.48 -2.40 8.14
C ALA A 112 -13.50 -1.92 7.07
N ALA A 113 -12.59 -1.02 7.45
CA ALA A 113 -11.43 -0.67 6.65
C ALA A 113 -10.16 -0.90 7.49
N ILE A 114 -9.13 -1.50 6.86
CA ILE A 114 -7.91 -1.88 7.54
C ILE A 114 -6.72 -1.35 6.75
N SER A 115 -5.87 -0.60 7.41
CA SER A 115 -4.60 -0.13 6.88
C SER A 115 -3.43 -0.92 7.47
N LEU A 116 -2.69 -1.60 6.63
CA LEU A 116 -1.45 -2.27 6.97
C LEU A 116 -0.30 -1.31 6.68
N ASP A 117 0.14 -0.60 7.69
CA ASP A 117 1.25 0.37 7.67
C ASP A 117 1.11 1.51 6.65
N GLY A 118 -0.12 1.87 6.29
CA GLY A 118 -0.43 3.01 5.42
C GLY A 118 -0.92 4.21 6.24
N HIS A 119 -0.03 5.16 6.53
CA HIS A 119 -0.32 6.27 7.44
C HIS A 119 0.30 7.61 7.00
N ARG A 120 1.61 7.67 6.83
CA ARG A 120 2.39 8.86 6.45
C ARG A 120 3.51 8.49 5.51
N ALA A 121 3.80 9.35 4.53
CA ALA A 121 5.01 9.24 3.75
C ALA A 121 6.25 9.56 4.60
N ALA A 122 7.41 8.97 4.24
CA ALA A 122 8.67 9.31 4.90
C ALA A 122 9.08 10.77 4.70
N LEU A 123 8.65 11.40 3.60
CA LEU A 123 8.75 12.84 3.35
C LEU A 123 7.40 13.51 3.64
N THR A 124 7.05 13.60 4.90
CA THR A 124 5.86 14.32 5.37
C THR A 124 6.20 15.72 5.89
N HIS A 125 5.24 16.41 6.49
CA HIS A 125 5.42 17.75 7.06
C HIS A 125 6.37 17.75 8.27
N PRO A 126 7.23 18.79 8.45
CA PRO A 126 8.19 18.83 9.56
C PRO A 126 7.58 18.64 10.95
N GLU A 127 6.36 19.16 11.20
CA GLU A 127 5.63 18.99 12.46
C GLU A 127 5.25 17.55 12.81
N ASN A 128 5.29 16.66 11.82
CA ASN A 128 5.00 15.24 11.99
C ASN A 128 6.19 14.44 12.56
N TYR A 129 7.35 15.07 12.71
CA TYR A 129 8.51 14.48 13.35
C TYR A 129 8.61 14.95 14.81
N ALA A 130 9.25 14.15 15.66
CA ALA A 130 9.49 14.50 17.05
C ALA A 130 10.91 14.12 17.49
N GLY A 131 11.48 14.87 18.42
CA GLY A 131 12.76 14.50 19.05
C GLY A 131 14.02 14.92 18.28
N LEU A 132 13.92 15.56 17.13
CA LEU A 132 15.07 16.13 16.40
C LEU A 132 15.09 17.67 16.50
N PRO A 133 16.27 18.30 16.63
CA PRO A 133 16.41 19.74 16.46
C PRO A 133 16.02 20.19 15.05
N ASP A 134 15.37 21.35 14.91
CA ASP A 134 14.84 21.85 13.64
C ASP A 134 15.88 21.92 12.51
N GLU A 135 17.09 22.41 12.81
CA GLU A 135 18.18 22.50 11.83
C GLU A 135 18.57 21.11 11.30
N GLN A 136 18.69 20.12 12.20
CA GLN A 136 19.01 18.75 11.83
C GLN A 136 17.88 18.09 11.03
N LEU A 137 16.63 18.31 11.45
CA LEU A 137 15.43 17.83 10.77
C LEU A 137 15.39 18.32 9.31
N HIS A 138 15.51 19.63 9.10
CA HIS A 138 15.48 20.22 7.76
C HIS A 138 16.61 19.70 6.87
N ALA A 139 17.84 19.62 7.40
CA ALA A 139 18.98 19.10 6.65
C ALA A 139 18.78 17.62 6.24
N GLN A 140 18.20 16.78 7.12
CA GLN A 140 17.93 15.38 6.78
C GLN A 140 16.78 15.23 5.78
N LEU A 141 15.73 16.05 5.89
CA LEU A 141 14.62 16.06 4.92
C LEU A 141 15.08 16.47 3.51
N GLU A 142 15.96 17.48 3.40
CA GLU A 142 16.55 17.85 2.11
C GLU A 142 17.33 16.70 1.48
N ARG A 143 18.16 16.01 2.28
CA ARG A 143 18.91 14.83 1.80
C ARG A 143 18.00 13.68 1.37
N LEU A 144 16.97 13.38 2.18
CA LEU A 144 16.01 12.32 1.85
C LEU A 144 15.23 12.66 0.57
N ARG A 145 14.84 13.93 0.40
CA ARG A 145 14.20 14.41 -0.83
C ARG A 145 15.09 14.18 -2.05
N ALA A 146 16.38 14.53 -1.96
CA ALA A 146 17.33 14.32 -3.05
C ALA A 146 17.48 12.82 -3.42
N VAL A 147 17.44 11.92 -2.44
CA VAL A 147 17.45 10.46 -2.68
C VAL A 147 16.20 10.02 -3.43
N PHE A 148 15.02 10.45 -3.00
CA PHE A 148 13.77 10.09 -3.67
C PHE A 148 13.64 10.70 -5.08
N ASP A 149 14.14 11.90 -5.30
CA ASP A 149 14.15 12.52 -6.63
C ASP A 149 15.08 11.76 -7.59
N ALA A 150 16.23 11.31 -7.10
CA ALA A 150 17.14 10.48 -7.89
C ALA A 150 16.52 9.11 -8.22
N GLN A 151 15.85 8.47 -7.25
CA GLN A 151 15.15 7.20 -7.47
C GLN A 151 14.01 7.33 -8.48
N ALA A 152 13.19 8.38 -8.36
CA ALA A 152 12.08 8.64 -9.28
C ALA A 152 12.58 8.92 -10.71
N SER A 153 13.66 9.68 -10.84
CA SER A 153 14.29 9.95 -12.12
C SER A 153 14.83 8.65 -12.78
N ALA A 154 15.42 7.76 -11.99
CA ALA A 154 15.89 6.46 -12.48
C ALA A 154 14.73 5.52 -12.85
N ALA A 155 13.68 5.46 -12.04
CA ALA A 155 12.52 4.61 -12.28
C ALA A 155 11.75 4.96 -13.56
N GLY A 156 11.77 6.23 -13.99
CA GLY A 156 11.15 6.69 -15.24
C GLY A 156 11.94 6.33 -16.51
N GLN A 157 13.14 5.76 -16.39
CA GLN A 157 13.96 5.43 -17.56
C GLN A 157 13.65 4.03 -18.08
N PRO A 158 13.48 3.87 -19.42
CA PRO A 158 13.33 2.56 -20.01
C PRO A 158 14.61 1.73 -19.86
N MET A 159 14.48 0.51 -19.39
CA MET A 159 15.57 -0.46 -19.24
C MET A 159 15.78 -1.25 -20.55
N SER A 160 17.03 -1.53 -20.89
CA SER A 160 17.35 -2.55 -21.90
C SER A 160 17.06 -3.95 -21.34
N ALA A 161 17.03 -4.97 -22.21
CA ALA A 161 16.85 -6.37 -21.79
C ALA A 161 17.96 -6.81 -20.80
N GLU A 162 19.21 -6.35 -20.98
CA GLU A 162 20.33 -6.64 -20.08
C GLU A 162 20.13 -5.98 -18.70
N GLN A 163 19.70 -4.72 -18.67
CA GLN A 163 19.38 -4.01 -17.42
C GLN A 163 18.21 -4.67 -16.68
N ALA A 164 17.15 -5.04 -17.40
CA ALA A 164 16.03 -5.76 -16.81
C ALA A 164 16.45 -7.11 -16.22
N ALA A 165 17.31 -7.87 -16.90
CA ALA A 165 17.87 -9.11 -16.38
C ALA A 165 18.69 -8.88 -15.11
N ALA A 166 19.53 -7.84 -15.07
CA ALA A 166 20.32 -7.48 -13.88
C ALA A 166 19.42 -7.12 -12.68
N VAL A 167 18.32 -6.40 -12.90
CA VAL A 167 17.33 -6.10 -11.86
C VAL A 167 16.72 -7.40 -11.34
N LEU A 168 16.33 -8.35 -12.20
CA LEU A 168 15.77 -9.63 -11.75
C LEU A 168 16.76 -10.43 -10.90
N GLU A 169 18.05 -10.46 -11.26
CA GLU A 169 19.06 -11.13 -10.43
C GLU A 169 19.22 -10.47 -9.06
N GLN A 170 19.18 -9.14 -9.00
CA GLN A 170 19.20 -8.42 -7.73
C GLN A 170 17.95 -8.76 -6.89
N GLN A 171 16.78 -8.82 -7.51
CA GLN A 171 15.53 -9.19 -6.84
C GLN A 171 15.52 -10.65 -6.37
N ARG A 172 16.13 -11.58 -7.10
CA ARG A 172 16.34 -12.97 -6.65
C ARG A 172 17.19 -13.02 -5.38
N ALA A 173 18.33 -12.32 -5.38
CA ALA A 173 19.20 -12.26 -4.22
C ALA A 173 18.51 -11.65 -3.00
N PHE A 174 17.73 -10.58 -3.19
CA PHE A 174 16.93 -9.97 -2.13
C PHE A 174 15.90 -10.95 -1.56
N ALA A 175 15.09 -11.58 -2.40
CA ALA A 175 14.06 -12.53 -1.95
C ALA A 175 14.66 -13.71 -1.19
N ALA A 176 15.76 -14.29 -1.69
CA ALA A 176 16.46 -15.36 -1.02
C ALA A 176 16.99 -14.96 0.36
N GLN A 177 17.57 -13.76 0.49
CA GLN A 177 18.06 -13.23 1.76
C GLN A 177 16.92 -12.93 2.74
N ALA A 178 15.79 -12.46 2.23
CA ALA A 178 14.61 -12.13 3.04
C ALA A 178 13.75 -13.37 3.39
N GLY A 179 14.08 -14.56 2.86
CA GLY A 179 13.28 -15.78 3.07
C GLY A 179 11.93 -15.77 2.35
N ILE A 180 11.78 -14.94 1.31
CA ILE A 180 10.59 -14.85 0.48
C ILE A 180 10.68 -15.87 -0.66
N ASP A 181 9.54 -16.43 -1.11
CA ASP A 181 9.50 -17.30 -2.29
C ASP A 181 10.06 -16.55 -3.52
N VAL A 182 11.21 -17.02 -3.98
CA VAL A 182 12.00 -16.34 -5.03
C VAL A 182 11.25 -16.28 -6.36
N GLU A 183 10.62 -17.39 -6.77
CA GLU A 183 9.95 -17.45 -8.08
C GLU A 183 8.69 -16.57 -8.07
N HIS A 184 7.93 -16.59 -6.98
CA HIS A 184 6.77 -15.71 -6.83
C HIS A 184 7.17 -14.23 -6.81
N TRP A 185 8.25 -13.89 -6.09
CA TRP A 185 8.78 -12.51 -6.04
C TRP A 185 9.22 -12.01 -7.42
N ILE A 186 9.84 -12.88 -8.23
CA ILE A 186 10.22 -12.56 -9.61
C ILE A 186 9.00 -12.39 -10.51
N GLU A 187 7.96 -13.22 -10.34
CA GLU A 187 6.70 -13.06 -11.07
C GLU A 187 6.04 -11.72 -10.72
N GLN A 188 5.99 -11.38 -9.43
CA GLN A 188 5.49 -10.08 -8.95
C GLN A 188 6.29 -8.90 -9.54
N THR A 189 7.62 -9.00 -9.55
CA THR A 189 8.50 -7.98 -10.16
C THR A 189 8.18 -7.80 -11.63
N ARG A 190 8.09 -8.89 -12.40
CA ARG A 190 7.76 -8.84 -13.83
C ARG A 190 6.37 -8.29 -14.11
N ARG A 191 5.39 -8.58 -13.24
CA ARG A 191 4.04 -8.02 -13.35
C ARG A 191 4.04 -6.48 -13.21
N GLY A 192 4.98 -5.92 -12.47
CA GLY A 192 5.21 -4.49 -12.36
C GLY A 192 5.93 -3.86 -13.55
N TRP A 193 6.05 -4.55 -14.67
CA TRP A 193 6.74 -4.07 -15.87
C TRP A 193 5.83 -4.02 -17.08
N GLN A 194 6.02 -3.00 -17.91
CA GLN A 194 5.54 -2.95 -19.29
C GLN A 194 6.71 -3.20 -20.23
N VAL A 195 6.55 -4.17 -21.14
CA VAL A 195 7.56 -4.50 -22.14
C VAL A 195 7.08 -4.02 -23.49
N HIS A 196 7.86 -3.15 -24.13
CA HIS A 196 7.63 -2.64 -25.47
C HIS A 196 8.89 -2.90 -26.30
N ASP A 197 8.78 -3.75 -27.31
CA ASP A 197 9.88 -4.18 -28.17
C ASP A 197 11.10 -4.65 -27.35
N ASP A 198 12.19 -3.86 -27.36
CA ASP A 198 13.43 -4.12 -26.62
C ASP A 198 13.56 -3.34 -25.31
N ARG A 199 12.51 -2.65 -24.87
CA ARG A 199 12.49 -1.78 -23.71
C ARG A 199 11.51 -2.25 -22.64
N THR A 200 11.95 -2.16 -21.41
CA THR A 200 11.13 -2.46 -20.22
C THR A 200 10.97 -1.20 -19.38
N LEU A 201 9.72 -0.85 -19.09
CA LEU A 201 9.36 0.26 -18.21
C LEU A 201 8.83 -0.29 -16.89
N ALA A 202 9.35 0.20 -15.77
CA ALA A 202 8.78 -0.09 -14.46
C ALA A 202 7.49 0.71 -14.23
N ARG A 203 6.55 0.12 -13.51
CA ARG A 203 5.29 0.76 -13.10
C ARG A 203 5.25 0.89 -11.58
N PRO A 204 4.64 1.95 -11.05
CA PRO A 204 3.96 3.04 -11.75
C PRO A 204 4.94 3.98 -12.45
N GLY A 205 4.44 4.70 -13.46
CA GLY A 205 5.22 5.72 -14.16
C GLY A 205 5.52 6.96 -13.30
N PRO A 206 6.45 7.83 -13.73
CA PRO A 206 6.90 8.99 -12.96
C PRO A 206 5.78 10.00 -12.66
N GLU A 207 4.84 10.19 -13.56
CA GLU A 207 3.71 11.12 -13.40
C GLU A 207 2.81 10.72 -12.23
N LEU A 208 2.52 9.42 -12.07
CA LEU A 208 1.76 8.91 -10.95
C LEU A 208 2.52 9.10 -9.62
N LEU A 209 3.81 8.79 -9.60
CA LEU A 209 4.65 8.98 -8.42
C LEU A 209 4.75 10.45 -8.01
N GLU A 210 4.78 11.37 -8.97
CA GLU A 210 4.73 12.80 -8.72
C GLU A 210 3.38 13.23 -8.15
N SER A 211 2.28 12.74 -8.71
CA SER A 211 0.93 13.01 -8.20
C SER A 211 0.77 12.56 -6.76
N LEU A 212 1.26 11.36 -6.40
CA LEU A 212 1.25 10.87 -5.02
C LEU A 212 2.07 11.77 -4.09
N ARG A 213 3.29 12.11 -4.47
CA ARG A 213 4.18 12.94 -3.63
C ARG A 213 3.64 14.35 -3.36
N ASN A 214 2.77 14.85 -4.22
CA ASN A 214 2.12 16.16 -4.07
C ASN A 214 0.74 16.07 -3.40
N SER A 215 0.28 14.87 -3.05
CA SER A 215 -1.03 14.68 -2.41
C SER A 215 -0.94 14.83 -0.89
N PRO A 216 -1.77 15.71 -0.29
CA PRO A 216 -1.84 15.86 1.16
C PRO A 216 -2.14 14.56 1.90
N GLU A 217 -3.05 13.74 1.38
CA GLU A 217 -3.49 12.47 1.98
C GLU A 217 -2.37 11.42 1.94
N PHE A 218 -1.50 11.46 0.92
CA PHE A 218 -0.33 10.60 0.86
C PHE A 218 0.77 11.06 1.82
N LEU A 219 0.96 12.37 1.94
CA LEU A 219 1.92 12.94 2.89
C LEU A 219 1.52 12.65 4.35
N ASP A 220 0.22 12.75 4.66
CA ASP A 220 -0.32 12.45 6.00
C ASP A 220 -1.80 12.04 5.91
N ALA A 221 -2.10 10.76 6.12
CA ALA A 221 -3.46 10.24 6.10
C ALA A 221 -4.20 10.38 7.46
N LEU A 222 -3.53 10.82 8.53
CA LEU A 222 -4.17 10.92 9.84
C LEU A 222 -5.38 11.88 9.87
N PRO A 223 -5.39 13.02 9.15
CA PRO A 223 -6.59 13.84 9.01
C PRO A 223 -7.79 13.08 8.45
N VAL A 224 -7.58 12.18 7.47
CA VAL A 224 -8.64 11.30 6.93
C VAL A 224 -9.14 10.35 8.02
N PHE A 225 -8.24 9.72 8.78
CA PHE A 225 -8.62 8.82 9.87
C PHE A 225 -9.46 9.51 10.95
N ALA A 226 -9.24 10.80 11.18
CA ALA A 226 -10.00 11.58 12.14
C ALA A 226 -11.47 11.82 11.73
N GLU A 227 -11.81 11.65 10.46
CA GLU A 227 -13.16 11.88 9.92
C GLU A 227 -13.95 10.58 9.72
N LEU A 228 -13.33 9.40 9.89
CA LEU A 228 -13.97 8.12 9.64
C LEU A 228 -15.17 7.87 10.56
N GLY A 229 -16.26 7.43 9.96
CA GLY A 229 -17.47 6.97 10.66
C GLY A 229 -17.55 5.45 10.80
N SER A 230 -16.82 4.71 9.95
CA SER A 230 -16.76 3.25 9.92
C SER A 230 -15.66 2.72 10.87
N PRO A 231 -15.75 1.46 11.32
CA PRO A 231 -14.63 0.80 12.02
C PRO A 231 -13.35 0.81 11.19
N PHE A 232 -12.27 1.24 11.82
CA PHE A 232 -10.97 1.35 11.14
C PHE A 232 -9.84 0.82 12.03
N LEU A 233 -9.01 -0.07 11.47
CA LEU A 233 -7.81 -0.60 12.10
C LEU A 233 -6.57 -0.13 11.35
N LEU A 234 -5.61 0.46 12.07
CA LEU A 234 -4.24 0.65 11.61
C LEU A 234 -3.34 -0.40 12.25
N VAL A 235 -2.78 -1.29 11.45
CA VAL A 235 -1.69 -2.19 11.87
C VAL A 235 -0.37 -1.48 11.58
N LEU A 236 0.40 -1.20 12.63
CA LEU A 236 1.61 -0.39 12.56
C LEU A 236 2.87 -1.25 12.72
N ALA A 237 3.79 -1.16 11.75
CA ALA A 237 5.09 -1.79 11.80
C ALA A 237 6.01 -1.10 12.81
N THR A 238 6.71 -1.87 13.67
CA THR A 238 7.61 -1.30 14.66
C THR A 238 9.07 -1.33 14.25
N ARG A 239 9.46 -2.19 13.28
CA ARG A 239 10.83 -2.30 12.78
C ARG A 239 11.10 -1.33 11.65
N LEU A 240 12.07 -0.43 11.86
CA LEU A 240 12.55 0.50 10.84
C LEU A 240 13.56 -0.19 9.95
N THR A 241 13.16 -0.58 8.76
CA THR A 241 14.02 -1.17 7.73
C THR A 241 13.83 -0.48 6.39
N GLY A 242 14.76 -0.70 5.45
CA GLY A 242 14.63 -0.19 4.08
C GLY A 242 15.15 1.23 3.87
N PHE A 243 15.64 1.91 4.91
CA PHE A 243 16.29 3.22 4.79
C PHE A 243 17.80 3.10 5.01
N PRO A 244 18.62 3.93 4.30
CA PRO A 244 20.04 4.04 4.58
C PRO A 244 20.29 4.44 6.05
N PRO A 245 21.39 3.92 6.67
CA PRO A 245 21.70 4.16 8.09
C PRO A 245 21.74 5.64 8.50
N GLU A 246 22.11 6.53 7.59
CA GLU A 246 22.17 7.98 7.82
C GLU A 246 20.79 8.62 8.10
N PHE A 247 19.69 7.94 7.76
CA PHE A 247 18.33 8.41 8.05
C PHE A 247 17.70 7.76 9.29
N THR A 248 18.45 6.95 10.04
CA THR A 248 17.92 6.23 11.22
C THR A 248 17.28 7.17 12.24
N ASP A 249 17.92 8.30 12.55
CA ASP A 249 17.39 9.28 13.51
C ASP A 249 16.16 9.98 12.97
N LEU A 250 16.13 10.29 11.67
CA LEU A 250 14.96 10.87 11.00
C LEU A 250 13.76 9.91 11.06
N MET A 251 13.97 8.64 10.75
CA MET A 251 12.88 7.62 10.79
C MET A 251 12.40 7.36 12.20
N ARG A 252 13.29 7.41 13.20
CA ARG A 252 12.90 7.35 14.61
C ARG A 252 12.04 8.55 15.01
N ALA A 253 12.44 9.76 14.61
CA ALA A 253 11.67 10.96 14.86
C ALA A 253 10.29 10.94 14.18
N LEU A 254 10.19 10.38 12.97
CA LEU A 254 8.92 10.15 12.29
C LEU A 254 8.03 9.19 13.09
N GLN A 255 8.58 8.07 13.56
CA GLN A 255 7.87 7.08 14.36
C GLN A 255 7.37 7.66 15.70
N GLU A 256 8.20 8.45 16.38
CA GLU A 256 7.82 9.13 17.63
C GLU A 256 6.71 10.16 17.40
N GLY A 257 6.81 10.95 16.33
CA GLY A 257 5.77 11.88 15.91
C GLY A 257 4.45 11.17 15.57
N LEU A 258 4.53 10.06 14.83
CA LEU A 258 3.36 9.25 14.50
C LEU A 258 2.68 8.69 15.76
N ARG A 259 3.42 8.09 16.70
CA ARG A 259 2.87 7.58 17.97
C ARG A 259 2.20 8.68 18.78
N ARG A 260 2.84 9.85 18.88
CA ARG A 260 2.26 11.04 19.54
C ARG A 260 0.89 11.39 18.94
N ASP A 261 0.78 11.44 17.63
CA ASP A 261 -0.43 11.89 16.93
C ASP A 261 -1.51 10.80 16.92
N LEU A 262 -1.13 9.52 16.80
CA LEU A 262 -2.06 8.40 16.92
C LEU A 262 -2.65 8.31 18.34
N ALA A 263 -1.87 8.54 19.39
CA ALA A 263 -2.38 8.58 20.74
C ALA A 263 -3.44 9.68 20.95
N ARG A 264 -3.28 10.83 20.29
CA ARG A 264 -4.28 11.90 20.30
C ARG A 264 -5.52 11.52 19.50
N LEU A 265 -5.33 10.93 18.32
CA LEU A 265 -6.40 10.51 17.43
C LEU A 265 -7.30 9.45 18.10
N THR A 266 -6.73 8.38 18.63
CA THR A 266 -7.50 7.28 19.25
C THR A 266 -8.23 7.73 20.51
N ALA A 267 -7.68 8.69 21.27
CA ALA A 267 -8.37 9.29 22.41
C ALA A 267 -9.64 10.09 21.99
N GLN A 268 -9.67 10.63 20.79
CA GLN A 268 -10.78 11.42 20.26
C GLN A 268 -11.75 10.60 19.39
N ARG A 269 -11.28 9.50 18.82
CA ARG A 269 -12.00 8.66 17.85
C ARG A 269 -11.91 7.18 18.25
N PRO A 270 -12.78 6.70 19.15
CA PRO A 270 -12.75 5.31 19.62
C PRO A 270 -12.97 4.25 18.53
N GLY A 271 -13.54 4.63 17.38
CA GLY A 271 -13.71 3.73 16.21
C GLY A 271 -12.44 3.56 15.37
N VAL A 272 -11.35 4.27 15.71
CA VAL A 272 -10.02 4.09 15.12
C VAL A 272 -9.16 3.28 16.09
N GLU A 273 -8.84 2.07 15.70
CA GLU A 273 -7.99 1.16 16.47
C GLU A 273 -6.57 1.14 15.90
N VAL A 274 -5.58 0.99 16.77
CA VAL A 274 -4.16 0.87 16.37
C VAL A 274 -3.57 -0.36 17.03
N GLN A 275 -2.96 -1.23 16.23
CA GLN A 275 -2.25 -2.41 16.71
C GLN A 275 -0.82 -2.40 16.19
N GLU A 276 0.17 -2.39 17.08
CA GLU A 276 1.59 -2.52 16.73
C GLU A 276 1.96 -3.99 16.53
N VAL A 277 2.80 -4.26 15.49
CA VAL A 277 3.34 -5.59 15.20
C VAL A 277 4.86 -5.52 15.06
N ASP A 278 5.56 -6.56 15.49
CA ASP A 278 7.02 -6.65 15.34
C ASP A 278 7.39 -7.12 13.93
N ALA A 279 7.08 -6.29 12.96
CA ALA A 279 7.38 -6.47 11.56
C ALA A 279 7.94 -5.18 10.95
N SER A 280 8.50 -5.28 9.74
CA SER A 280 8.84 -4.11 8.94
C SER A 280 7.66 -3.65 8.08
N HIS A 281 7.85 -2.58 7.30
CA HIS A 281 6.87 -2.17 6.29
C HIS A 281 6.45 -3.31 5.34
N GLY A 282 7.30 -4.33 5.18
CA GLY A 282 7.01 -5.53 4.38
C GLY A 282 6.17 -6.60 5.10
N MET A 283 5.40 -6.26 6.13
CA MET A 283 4.67 -7.18 7.02
C MET A 283 3.82 -8.24 6.29
N VAL A 284 3.23 -7.90 5.15
CA VAL A 284 2.41 -8.83 4.34
C VAL A 284 3.21 -9.97 3.72
N PHE A 285 4.53 -9.81 3.60
CA PHE A 285 5.46 -10.80 3.10
C PHE A 285 6.20 -11.53 4.23
N GLU A 286 6.50 -10.80 5.32
CA GLU A 286 7.30 -11.30 6.44
C GLU A 286 6.48 -12.16 7.41
N ALA A 287 5.24 -11.78 7.68
CA ALA A 287 4.39 -12.38 8.70
C ALA A 287 2.92 -12.52 8.23
N PRO A 288 2.64 -13.12 7.07
CA PRO A 288 1.28 -13.17 6.50
C PRO A 288 0.26 -13.83 7.43
N ASP A 289 0.64 -14.87 8.16
CA ASP A 289 -0.25 -15.60 9.07
C ASP A 289 -0.66 -14.71 10.27
N GLU A 290 0.29 -14.04 10.90
CA GLU A 290 0.03 -13.13 12.04
C GLU A 290 -0.86 -11.96 11.61
N ILE A 291 -0.52 -11.33 10.48
CA ILE A 291 -1.31 -10.22 9.95
C ILE A 291 -2.73 -10.67 9.53
N ALA A 292 -2.86 -11.86 8.95
CA ALA A 292 -4.17 -12.41 8.59
C ALA A 292 -5.05 -12.67 9.84
N GLU A 293 -4.48 -13.17 10.94
CA GLU A 293 -5.23 -13.38 12.18
C GLU A 293 -5.71 -12.05 12.80
N ILE A 294 -4.87 -11.00 12.77
CA ILE A 294 -5.26 -9.65 13.20
C ILE A 294 -6.43 -9.14 12.34
N VAL A 295 -6.30 -9.24 11.02
CA VAL A 295 -7.35 -8.81 10.07
C VAL A 295 -8.64 -9.59 10.28
N LEU A 296 -8.58 -10.92 10.38
CA LEU A 296 -9.74 -11.76 10.60
C LEU A 296 -10.44 -11.47 11.94
N THR A 297 -9.67 -11.22 13.00
CA THR A 297 -10.22 -10.86 14.30
C THR A 297 -11.01 -9.56 14.20
N PHE A 298 -10.42 -8.51 13.62
CA PHE A 298 -11.10 -7.23 13.45
C PHE A 298 -12.35 -7.36 12.56
N LEU A 299 -12.27 -8.12 11.46
CA LEU A 299 -13.43 -8.36 10.58
C LEU A 299 -14.55 -9.14 11.25
N ARG A 300 -14.27 -10.05 12.19
CA ARG A 300 -15.27 -10.81 12.97
C ARG A 300 -16.00 -9.90 13.95
N ASP A 301 -15.28 -8.98 14.58
CA ASP A 301 -15.85 -8.07 15.60
C ASP A 301 -16.73 -6.98 14.99
N HIS A 302 -16.66 -6.76 13.67
CA HIS A 302 -17.37 -5.70 12.94
C HIS A 302 -18.26 -6.25 11.80
N ARG A 303 -18.79 -7.46 11.96
CA ARG A 303 -19.74 -8.09 11.00
C ARG A 303 -21.13 -7.50 11.03
#